data_2049865c35693a3f966e128d9ff0eb74
#
_entry.id   2049865c35693a3f966e128d9ff0eb74
#
_cell.length_a   1.000
_cell.length_b   1.000
_cell.length_c   1.000
_cell.angle_alpha   90.00
_cell.angle_beta   90.00
_cell.angle_gamma   90.00
#
_symmetry.space_group_name_H-M   'P 1'
#
loop_
_entity.id
_entity.type
_entity.pdbx_description
1 polymer ?
#
loop_
_entity_poly.entity_id
_entity_poly.type
_entity_poly.pdbx_seq_one_letter_code
_entity_poly.pdbx_strand_id
1 'polypeptide(L)' 'MKGSEFIRAVEKLGKKQNKTVEFSATRGKGSHGTLYFGEELTIVRNPRDELKTGTLHGMLKQLGLKLNDIQ' A
#
# COMPACT_ATOMS: atom_id res chain seq x y z
N MET A 1 -6.69 -3.76 9.53
CA MET A 1 -5.33 -3.39 9.09
C MET A 1 -5.25 -1.89 8.87
N LYS A 2 -4.30 -1.24 9.48
CA LYS A 2 -4.07 0.19 9.25
C LYS A 2 -3.28 0.40 7.97
N GLY A 3 -3.37 1.63 7.42
CA GLY A 3 -2.59 1.98 6.24
C GLY A 3 -1.10 1.72 6.39
N SER A 4 -0.53 2.07 7.55
CA SER A 4 0.89 1.83 7.84
C SER A 4 1.23 0.34 7.83
N GLU A 5 0.34 -0.49 8.33
CA GLU A 5 0.53 -1.94 8.31
C GLU A 5 0.49 -2.48 6.88
N PHE A 6 -0.40 -1.93 6.08
CA PHE A 6 -0.51 -2.28 4.66
C PHE A 6 0.80 -1.94 3.93
N ILE A 7 1.32 -0.73 4.15
CA ILE A 7 2.57 -0.30 3.54
C ILE A 7 3.71 -1.25 3.91
N ARG A 8 3.84 -1.59 5.19
CA ARG A 8 4.88 -2.52 5.66
C ARG A 8 4.75 -3.90 5.04
N ALA A 9 3.52 -4.38 4.94
CA ALA A 9 3.27 -5.69 4.35
C ALA A 9 3.68 -5.73 2.88
N VAL A 10 3.38 -4.66 2.15
CA VAL A 10 3.75 -4.55 0.74
C VAL A 10 5.27 -4.41 0.59
N GLU A 11 5.92 -3.64 1.46
CA GLU A 11 7.37 -3.52 1.46
C GLU A 11 8.05 -4.89 1.67
N LYS A 12 7.54 -5.64 2.62
CA LYS A 12 8.06 -6.98 2.92
C LYS A 12 7.88 -7.92 1.73
N LEU A 13 6.71 -7.86 1.10
CA LEU A 13 6.44 -8.65 -0.09
C LEU A 13 7.36 -8.26 -1.24
N GLY A 14 7.61 -6.97 -1.42
CA GLY A 14 8.52 -6.47 -2.46
C GLY A 14 9.92 -7.04 -2.31
N LYS A 15 10.43 -7.08 -1.09
CA LYS A 15 11.74 -7.69 -0.83
C LYS A 15 11.76 -9.17 -1.21
N LYS A 16 10.66 -9.86 -0.92
CA LYS A 16 10.52 -11.28 -1.23
C LYS A 16 10.49 -11.54 -2.73
N GLN A 17 9.91 -10.63 -3.49
CA GLN A 17 9.73 -10.77 -4.94
C GLN A 17 10.72 -9.97 -5.76
N ASN A 18 11.71 -9.35 -5.14
CA ASN A 18 12.70 -8.49 -5.80
C ASN A 18 12.03 -7.35 -6.57
N LYS A 19 10.99 -6.77 -5.99
CA LYS A 19 10.33 -5.59 -6.57
C LYS A 19 10.61 -4.37 -5.73
N THR A 20 10.78 -3.24 -6.40
CA THR A 20 10.97 -1.96 -5.73
C THR A 20 9.64 -1.49 -5.15
N VAL A 21 9.67 -1.16 -3.86
CA VAL A 21 8.50 -0.61 -3.18
C VAL A 21 8.90 0.74 -2.58
N GLU A 22 8.09 1.75 -2.86
CA GLU A 22 8.36 3.09 -2.37
C GLU A 22 7.05 3.75 -1.98
N PHE A 23 7.06 4.44 -0.84
CA PHE A 23 5.93 5.25 -0.41
C PHE A 23 6.33 6.71 -0.44
N SER A 24 5.63 7.49 -1.25
CA SER A 24 5.88 8.92 -1.40
C SER A 24 4.74 9.70 -0.80
N ALA A 25 5.00 10.36 0.33
CA ALA A 25 4.00 11.18 0.99
C ALA A 25 3.77 12.47 0.19
N THR A 26 2.50 12.84 0.07
CA THR A 26 2.13 14.09 -0.59
C THR A 26 2.52 15.26 0.31
N ARG A 27 3.15 16.27 -0.27
CA ARG A 27 3.47 17.49 0.46
C ARG A 27 2.22 18.34 0.69
N GLY A 28 2.19 19.01 1.81
CA GLY A 28 1.14 19.95 2.14
C GLY A 28 0.01 19.34 2.94
N LYS A 29 -1.19 19.52 2.47
CA LYS A 29 -2.38 19.10 3.22
C LYS A 29 -2.54 17.60 3.26
N GLY A 30 -2.70 17.09 4.47
CA GLY A 30 -3.16 15.74 4.69
C GLY A 30 -2.09 14.68 4.61
N SER A 31 -2.54 13.48 4.74
CA SER A 31 -1.71 12.31 4.93
C SER A 31 -1.70 11.39 3.71
N HIS A 32 -2.17 11.90 2.58
CA HIS A 32 -2.20 11.13 1.35
C HIS A 32 -0.78 10.84 0.87
N GLY A 33 -0.59 9.66 0.35
CA GLY A 33 0.66 9.29 -0.27
C GLY A 33 0.44 8.26 -1.35
N THR A 34 1.42 8.08 -2.19
CA THR A 34 1.39 7.09 -3.26
C THR A 34 2.31 5.94 -2.88
N LEU A 35 1.77 4.74 -2.90
CA LEU A 35 2.56 3.52 -2.66
C LEU A 35 2.83 2.87 -4.01
N TYR A 36 4.10 2.75 -4.34
CA TYR A 36 4.54 2.10 -5.58
C TYR A 36 4.98 0.68 -5.28
N PHE A 37 4.56 -0.24 -6.12
CA PHE A 37 4.97 -1.63 -6.05
C PHE A 37 5.36 -2.07 -7.47
N GLY A 38 6.65 -2.06 -7.76
CA GLY A 38 7.11 -2.26 -9.12
C GLY A 38 6.59 -1.15 -10.02
N GLU A 39 5.85 -1.50 -11.03
CA GLU A 39 5.25 -0.54 -11.97
C GLU A 39 3.83 -0.14 -11.58
N GLU A 40 3.27 -0.81 -10.57
CA GLU A 40 1.91 -0.54 -10.11
C GLU A 40 1.92 0.46 -8.96
N LEU A 41 0.79 1.13 -8.76
CA LEU A 41 0.67 2.08 -7.67
C LEU A 41 -0.74 2.12 -7.11
N THR A 42 -0.84 2.55 -5.85
CA THR A 42 -2.13 2.83 -5.22
C THR A 42 -1.98 4.02 -4.29
N ILE A 43 -3.09 4.68 -3.98
CA ILE A 43 -3.10 5.81 -3.07
C ILE A 43 -3.44 5.33 -1.67
N VAL A 44 -2.62 5.70 -0.69
CA VAL A 44 -2.89 5.45 0.73
C VAL A 44 -3.30 6.78 1.34
N ARG A 45 -4.58 6.89 1.73
CA ARG A 45 -5.11 8.15 2.22
C ARG A 45 -4.47 8.58 3.53
N ASN A 46 -4.57 7.72 4.55
CA ASN A 46 -4.00 8.05 5.85
C ASN A 46 -3.42 6.78 6.47
N PRO A 47 -2.08 6.73 6.61
CA PRO A 47 -1.44 5.54 7.19
C PRO A 47 -1.91 5.21 8.60
N ARG A 48 -2.46 6.17 9.33
CA ARG A 48 -2.95 5.96 10.69
C ARG A 48 -4.35 5.36 10.74
N ASP A 49 -5.11 5.48 9.66
CA ASP A 49 -6.49 5.03 9.64
C ASP A 49 -6.60 3.54 9.35
N GLU A 50 -7.64 2.96 9.92
CA GLU A 50 -8.00 1.59 9.64
C GLU A 50 -8.54 1.48 8.22
N LEU A 51 -8.04 0.56 7.45
CA LEU A 51 -8.52 0.33 6.08
C LEU A 51 -9.79 -0.51 6.12
N LYS A 52 -10.83 0.01 5.48
CA LYS A 52 -12.07 -0.75 5.32
C LYS A 52 -11.82 -1.87 4.32
N THR A 53 -12.55 -2.97 4.48
CA THR A 53 -12.37 -4.17 3.64
C THR A 53 -12.43 -3.86 2.14
N GLY A 54 -13.43 -3.08 1.72
CA GLY A 54 -13.56 -2.71 0.31
C GLY A 54 -12.40 -1.89 -0.19
N THR A 55 -11.94 -0.93 0.62
CA THR A 55 -10.78 -0.09 0.29
C THR A 55 -9.52 -0.95 0.17
N LEU A 56 -9.31 -1.85 1.12
CA LEU A 56 -8.15 -2.74 1.13
C LEU A 56 -8.11 -3.60 -0.14
N HIS A 57 -9.23 -4.21 -0.49
CA HIS A 57 -9.31 -5.02 -1.70
C HIS A 57 -9.06 -4.21 -2.97
N GLY A 58 -9.58 -2.99 -3.02
CA GLY A 58 -9.35 -2.08 -4.15
C GLY A 58 -7.87 -1.74 -4.31
N MET A 59 -7.20 -1.45 -3.20
CA MET A 59 -5.77 -1.14 -3.20
C MET A 59 -4.95 -2.33 -3.66
N LEU A 60 -5.26 -3.52 -3.15
CA LEU A 60 -4.58 -4.73 -3.55
C LEU A 60 -4.75 -4.99 -5.05
N LYS A 61 -5.96 -4.82 -5.55
CA LYS A 61 -6.25 -5.01 -6.97
C LYS A 61 -5.43 -4.05 -7.83
N GLN A 62 -5.31 -2.80 -7.41
CA GLN A 62 -4.50 -1.81 -8.13
C GLN A 62 -3.03 -2.20 -8.19
N LEU A 63 -2.53 -2.87 -7.16
CA LEU A 63 -1.16 -3.35 -7.11
C LEU A 63 -0.97 -4.73 -7.75
N GLY A 64 -2.05 -5.34 -8.22
CA GLY A 64 -1.99 -6.69 -8.78
C GLY A 64 -1.77 -7.76 -7.73
N LEU A 65 -2.20 -7.50 -6.49
CA LEU A 65 -1.98 -8.39 -5.35
C LEU A 65 -3.28 -8.97 -4.83
N LYS A 66 -3.14 -10.03 -4.05
CA LYS A 66 -4.24 -10.65 -3.31
C LYS A 66 -3.97 -10.51 -1.83
N LEU A 67 -5.03 -10.62 -1.03
CA LEU A 67 -4.90 -10.51 0.43
C LEU A 67 -3.91 -11.54 0.98
N ASN A 68 -3.90 -12.75 0.44
CA ASN A 68 -2.96 -13.79 0.86
C ASN A 68 -1.51 -13.40 0.65
N ASP A 69 -1.23 -12.52 -0.30
CA ASP A 69 0.14 -12.11 -0.61
C ASP A 69 0.75 -11.28 0.52
N ILE A 70 -0.10 -10.59 1.28
CA ILE A 70 0.36 -9.69 2.35
C ILE A 70 0.03 -10.18 3.76
N GLN A 71 -0.50 -11.36 3.87
CA GLN A 71 -0.76 -11.97 5.17
C GLN A 71 0.46 -12.68 5.72
#